data_6d1928f8e5e49b31f2c1cad3f5d49906
#
_entry.id   6d1928f8e5e49b31f2c1cad3f5d49906
#
_cell.length_a   1.000
_cell.length_b   1.000
_cell.length_c   1.000
_cell.angle_alpha   90.00
_cell.angle_beta   90.00
_cell.angle_gamma   90.00
#
_symmetry.space_group_name_H-M   'P 1'
#
loop_
_entity.id
_entity.type
_entity.pdbx_description
1 polymer ?
#
loop_
_entity_poly.entity_id
_entity_poly.type
_entity_poly.pdbx_seq_one_letter_code
_entity_poly.pdbx_strand_id
1 'polypeptide(L)'
;MAGIPEFRAFEGLDGAREYLESLGEGNYVVKADGLCGGKGVKVAGAHLKSIDEALSYCEECMPKFVLCEKLRGEEFSLLSFCDGEHLVHMPIVQDHKRAYEGDKGPNTGGMGSYSCADHLLPFLSAEAVEKAQAINKACVLALKDALGEGFKGILYGGHARTG
;
A
#
# COMPACT_ATOMS: atom_id res chain seq x y z
N MET A 1 -12.33 -5.73 -5.28
CA MET A 1 -12.56 -5.63 -3.81
C MET A 1 -12.54 -4.16 -3.48
N ALA A 2 -13.54 -3.64 -2.79
CA ALA A 2 -13.58 -2.21 -2.43
C ALA A 2 -12.43 -1.87 -1.47
N GLY A 3 -11.80 -0.72 -1.66
CA GLY A 3 -10.69 -0.24 -0.81
C GLY A 3 -9.29 -0.72 -1.19
N ILE A 4 -9.14 -1.45 -2.30
CA ILE A 4 -7.83 -1.77 -2.87
C ILE A 4 -7.60 -0.82 -4.05
N PRO A 5 -6.40 -0.21 -4.16
CA PRO A 5 -6.04 0.61 -5.32
C PRO A 5 -6.22 -0.17 -6.63
N GLU A 6 -6.57 0.52 -7.69
CA GLU A 6 -6.53 -0.09 -9.02
C GLU A 6 -5.08 -0.49 -9.34
N PHE A 7 -4.88 -1.73 -9.75
CA PHE A 7 -3.55 -2.23 -10.07
C PHE A 7 -3.56 -3.29 -11.17
N ARG A 8 -2.43 -3.45 -11.81
CA ARG A 8 -2.18 -4.55 -12.75
C ARG A 8 -0.75 -5.07 -12.58
N ALA A 9 -0.62 -6.40 -12.54
CA ALA A 9 0.67 -7.08 -12.57
C ALA A 9 1.11 -7.33 -14.01
N PHE A 10 2.41 -7.24 -14.26
CA PHE A 10 3.03 -7.40 -15.57
C PHE A 10 4.18 -8.38 -15.52
N GLU A 11 4.27 -9.22 -16.54
CA GLU A 11 5.41 -10.07 -16.86
C GLU A 11 6.00 -9.61 -18.20
N GLY A 12 6.69 -8.47 -18.19
CA GLY A 12 7.18 -7.78 -19.38
C GLY A 12 6.51 -6.42 -19.57
N LEU A 13 6.92 -5.71 -20.64
CA LEU A 13 6.47 -4.33 -20.90
C LEU A 13 5.20 -4.23 -21.74
N ASP A 14 4.70 -5.34 -22.27
CA ASP A 14 3.54 -5.33 -23.14
C ASP A 14 2.29 -4.77 -22.44
N GLY A 15 1.74 -3.69 -22.99
CA GLY A 15 0.59 -2.98 -22.44
C GLY A 15 0.87 -2.13 -21.21
N ALA A 16 2.14 -2.02 -20.74
CA ALA A 16 2.49 -1.22 -19.57
C ALA A 16 2.33 0.29 -19.83
N ARG A 17 2.70 0.75 -21.02
CA ARG A 17 2.55 2.16 -21.43
C ARG A 17 1.08 2.57 -21.42
N GLU A 18 0.25 1.81 -22.10
CA GLU A 18 -1.19 2.06 -22.21
C GLU A 18 -1.86 2.08 -20.83
N TYR A 19 -1.41 1.20 -19.93
CA TYR A 19 -1.94 1.18 -18.59
C TYR A 19 -1.49 2.39 -17.76
N LEU A 20 -0.22 2.83 -17.88
CA LEU A 20 0.25 4.06 -17.24
C LEU A 20 -0.49 5.30 -17.75
N GLU A 21 -0.72 5.37 -19.06
CA GLU A 21 -1.51 6.44 -19.69
C GLU A 21 -2.97 6.45 -19.21
N SER A 22 -3.56 5.27 -19.01
CA SER A 22 -4.94 5.15 -18.49
C SER A 22 -5.08 5.63 -17.04
N LEU A 23 -4.06 5.46 -16.20
CA LEU A 23 -4.02 5.98 -14.84
C LEU A 23 -3.83 7.52 -14.80
N GLY A 24 -3.29 8.08 -15.87
CA GLY A 24 -3.00 9.49 -16.02
C GLY A 24 -1.62 9.91 -15.50
N GLU A 25 -1.08 10.95 -16.10
CA GLU A 25 0.25 11.48 -15.77
C GLU A 25 0.32 11.90 -14.29
N GLY A 26 1.34 11.44 -13.59
CA GLY A 26 1.54 11.72 -12.17
C GLY A 26 0.66 10.93 -11.19
N ASN A 27 -0.19 10.01 -11.68
CA ASN A 27 -1.14 9.26 -10.85
C ASN A 27 -0.83 7.74 -10.76
N TYR A 28 0.42 7.36 -10.93
CA TYR A 28 0.84 5.97 -10.89
C TYR A 28 1.99 5.72 -9.91
N VAL A 29 2.11 4.45 -9.52
CA VAL A 29 3.21 3.91 -8.72
C VAL A 29 3.71 2.64 -9.41
N VAL A 30 5.03 2.52 -9.55
CA VAL A 30 5.70 1.32 -10.05
C VAL A 30 6.29 0.56 -8.87
N LYS A 31 6.01 -0.72 -8.77
CA LYS A 31 6.49 -1.60 -7.71
C LYS A 31 7.18 -2.83 -8.32
N ALA A 32 8.43 -3.07 -7.97
CA ALA A 32 9.08 -4.33 -8.27
C ALA A 32 8.36 -5.47 -7.53
N ASP A 33 8.06 -6.57 -8.23
CA ASP A 33 7.45 -7.76 -7.62
C ASP A 33 8.55 -8.67 -7.06
N GLY A 34 8.94 -8.39 -5.81
CA GLY A 34 10.00 -9.12 -5.12
C GLY A 34 10.42 -8.47 -3.81
N LEU A 35 11.35 -9.11 -3.11
CA LEU A 35 11.92 -8.60 -1.85
C LEU A 35 12.95 -7.52 -2.14
N CYS A 36 12.58 -6.26 -2.01
CA CYS A 36 13.42 -5.11 -2.31
C CYS A 36 13.82 -4.28 -1.06
N GLY A 37 13.53 -4.76 0.15
CA GLY A 37 13.86 -4.05 1.40
C GLY A 37 13.25 -2.64 1.47
N GLY A 38 12.01 -2.45 0.97
CA GLY A 38 11.34 -1.17 0.92
C GLY A 38 11.80 -0.21 -0.19
N LYS A 39 12.75 -0.61 -1.04
CA LYS A 39 13.35 0.24 -2.08
C LYS A 39 12.80 -0.01 -3.48
N GLY A 40 11.98 -1.04 -3.67
CA GLY A 40 11.42 -1.43 -4.97
C GLY A 40 10.19 -0.63 -5.40
N VAL A 41 9.94 0.54 -4.82
CA VAL A 41 8.75 1.36 -5.10
C VAL A 41 9.16 2.74 -5.57
N LYS A 42 8.72 3.14 -6.77
CA LYS A 42 8.87 4.51 -7.28
C LYS A 42 7.50 5.12 -7.57
N VAL A 43 7.32 6.35 -7.11
CA VAL A 43 6.05 7.10 -7.16
C VAL A 43 6.16 8.23 -8.16
N ALA A 44 5.18 8.38 -9.03
CA ALA A 44 5.10 9.49 -9.98
C ALA A 44 5.05 10.86 -9.28
N GLY A 45 5.79 11.80 -9.81
CA GLY A 45 5.94 13.16 -9.27
C GLY A 45 6.94 13.28 -8.12
N ALA A 46 7.27 12.18 -7.43
CA ALA A 46 8.31 12.16 -6.40
C ALA A 46 9.64 11.55 -6.90
N HIS A 47 9.54 10.44 -7.61
CA HIS A 47 10.69 9.67 -8.08
C HIS A 47 10.74 9.53 -9.61
N LEU A 48 9.59 9.64 -10.26
CA LEU A 48 9.42 9.48 -11.71
C LEU A 48 8.74 10.75 -12.24
N LYS A 49 9.35 11.37 -13.25
CA LYS A 49 8.89 12.66 -13.81
C LYS A 49 8.04 12.47 -15.07
N SER A 50 8.13 11.31 -15.71
CA SER A 50 7.41 10.99 -16.93
C SER A 50 7.09 9.51 -17.03
N ILE A 51 6.20 9.15 -17.95
CA ILE A 51 5.89 7.75 -18.28
C ILE A 51 7.13 7.04 -18.83
N ASP A 52 7.99 7.72 -19.59
CA ASP A 52 9.22 7.11 -20.10
C ASP A 52 10.20 6.74 -18.98
N GLU A 53 10.36 7.59 -17.95
CA GLU A 53 11.12 7.22 -16.75
C GLU A 53 10.47 6.06 -16.00
N ALA A 54 9.15 5.99 -15.97
CA ALA A 54 8.43 4.88 -15.35
C ALA A 54 8.68 3.56 -16.11
N LEU A 55 8.63 3.57 -17.43
CA LEU A 55 8.93 2.39 -18.26
C LEU A 55 10.38 1.95 -18.12
N SER A 56 11.33 2.89 -18.10
CA SER A 56 12.74 2.56 -17.82
C SER A 56 12.91 1.88 -16.46
N TYR A 57 12.17 2.32 -15.45
CA TYR A 57 12.18 1.65 -14.15
C TYR A 57 11.46 0.29 -14.18
N CYS A 58 10.40 0.12 -14.98
CA CYS A 58 9.80 -1.19 -15.18
C CYS A 58 10.80 -2.18 -15.78
N GLU A 59 11.66 -1.73 -16.72
CA GLU A 59 12.75 -2.57 -17.27
C GLU A 59 13.74 -3.01 -16.19
N GLU A 60 14.11 -2.11 -15.25
CA GLU A 60 14.96 -2.44 -14.11
C GLU A 60 14.30 -3.48 -13.17
N CYS A 61 12.96 -3.49 -13.10
CA CYS A 61 12.17 -4.39 -12.23
C CYS A 61 11.88 -5.76 -12.87
N MET A 62 12.28 -5.99 -14.13
CA MET A 62 12.01 -7.24 -14.84
C MET A 62 12.49 -8.48 -14.06
N PRO A 63 11.82 -9.65 -14.19
CA PRO A 63 10.75 -9.93 -15.16
C PRO A 63 9.34 -9.57 -14.70
N LYS A 64 9.13 -9.18 -13.44
CA LYS A 64 7.80 -8.94 -12.85
C LYS A 64 7.74 -7.63 -12.10
N PHE A 65 6.67 -6.88 -12.33
CA PHE A 65 6.37 -5.65 -11.61
C PHE A 65 4.87 -5.40 -11.55
N VAL A 66 4.47 -4.48 -10.67
CA VAL A 66 3.09 -4.05 -10.51
C VAL A 66 3.00 -2.55 -10.76
N LEU A 67 2.06 -2.16 -11.60
CA LEU A 67 1.63 -0.78 -11.77
C LEU A 67 0.32 -0.58 -11.00
N CYS A 68 0.22 0.48 -10.22
CA CYS A 68 -1.01 0.79 -9.52
C CYS A 68 -1.27 2.30 -9.50
N GLU A 69 -2.52 2.66 -9.27
CA GLU A 69 -2.89 4.05 -9.04
C GLU A 69 -2.17 4.63 -7.81
N LYS A 70 -1.88 5.92 -7.87
CA LYS A 70 -1.31 6.66 -6.75
C LYS A 70 -2.40 7.17 -5.85
N LEU A 71 -2.53 6.57 -4.68
CA LEU A 71 -3.39 7.11 -3.64
C LEU A 71 -2.79 8.39 -3.05
N ARG A 72 -3.65 9.34 -2.70
CA ARG A 72 -3.29 10.59 -2.03
C ARG A 72 -4.06 10.66 -0.71
N GLY A 73 -3.36 10.74 0.40
CA GLY A 73 -3.98 10.78 1.72
C GLY A 73 -2.99 10.52 2.82
N GLU A 74 -3.46 10.60 4.05
CA GLU A 74 -2.64 10.29 5.21
C GLU A 74 -2.59 8.77 5.41
N GLU A 75 -1.38 8.23 5.43
CA GLU A 75 -1.15 6.79 5.60
C GLU A 75 -1.23 6.39 7.07
N PHE A 76 -1.74 5.20 7.31
CA PHE A 76 -1.75 4.56 8.61
C PHE A 76 -1.72 3.03 8.48
N SER A 77 -1.37 2.36 9.56
CA SER A 77 -1.30 0.90 9.63
C SER A 77 -2.32 0.36 10.62
N LEU A 78 -3.04 -0.67 10.21
CA LEU A 78 -3.92 -1.47 11.06
C LEU A 78 -3.51 -2.93 11.00
N LEU A 79 -2.79 -3.39 12.03
CA LEU A 79 -2.43 -4.79 12.15
C LEU A 79 -3.57 -5.55 12.84
N SER A 80 -3.72 -6.83 12.48
CA SER A 80 -4.78 -7.67 13.04
C SER A 80 -4.24 -9.07 13.30
N PHE A 81 -4.48 -9.60 14.49
CA PHE A 81 -4.31 -11.03 14.76
C PHE A 81 -5.43 -11.80 14.10
N CYS A 82 -5.09 -12.92 13.46
CA CYS A 82 -6.02 -13.79 12.81
C CYS A 82 -5.76 -15.25 13.19
N ASP A 83 -6.81 -15.97 13.58
CA ASP A 83 -6.76 -17.40 13.92
C ASP A 83 -7.29 -18.32 12.80
N GLY A 84 -7.65 -17.73 11.67
CA GLY A 84 -8.26 -18.41 10.52
C GLY A 84 -9.75 -18.14 10.37
N GLU A 85 -10.42 -17.61 11.39
CA GLU A 85 -11.85 -17.29 11.40
C GLU A 85 -12.13 -15.90 11.96
N HIS A 86 -11.39 -15.50 13.00
CA HIS A 86 -11.60 -14.25 13.71
C HIS A 86 -10.43 -13.31 13.53
N LEU A 87 -10.72 -12.01 13.53
CA LEU A 87 -9.71 -10.96 13.57
C LEU A 87 -9.86 -10.14 14.86
N VAL A 88 -8.74 -9.91 15.52
CA VAL A 88 -8.63 -8.94 16.60
C VAL A 88 -7.65 -7.85 16.16
N HIS A 89 -8.14 -6.63 16.06
CA HIS A 89 -7.36 -5.50 15.59
C HIS A 89 -6.46 -4.94 16.70
N MET A 90 -5.22 -4.61 16.35
CA MET A 90 -4.33 -3.84 17.19
C MET A 90 -4.71 -2.36 17.16
N PRO A 91 -4.18 -1.52 18.09
CA PRO A 91 -4.25 -0.07 17.96
C PRO A 91 -3.76 0.40 16.59
N ILE A 92 -4.43 1.40 16.02
CA ILE A 92 -4.01 2.02 14.77
C ILE A 92 -2.74 2.82 15.01
N VAL A 93 -1.78 2.72 14.10
CA VAL A 93 -0.51 3.42 14.20
C VAL A 93 -0.20 4.20 12.91
N GLN A 94 0.46 5.33 13.07
CA GLN A 94 1.12 6.01 11.96
C GLN A 94 2.62 5.91 12.15
N ASP A 95 3.33 5.47 11.12
CA ASP A 95 4.78 5.45 11.07
C ASP A 95 5.30 6.62 10.23
N HIS A 96 6.46 7.16 10.63
CA HIS A 96 7.16 8.20 9.93
C HIS A 96 8.33 7.59 9.14
N LYS A 97 8.16 7.51 7.82
CA LYS A 97 9.12 6.85 6.92
C LYS A 97 10.19 7.79 6.37
N ARG A 98 9.92 9.08 6.32
CA ARG A 98 10.83 10.07 5.75
C ARG A 98 11.95 10.44 6.72
N ALA A 99 13.14 10.67 6.16
CA ALA A 99 14.35 10.94 6.95
C ALA A 99 14.36 12.30 7.63
N TYR A 100 13.65 13.29 7.09
CA TYR A 100 13.73 14.69 7.54
C TYR A 100 12.38 15.21 8.01
N GLU A 101 12.42 16.24 8.84
CA GLU A 101 11.27 16.95 9.37
C GLU A 101 10.31 17.43 8.26
N GLY A 102 9.01 17.44 8.54
CA GLY A 102 7.98 17.84 7.59
C GLY A 102 7.73 16.81 6.48
N ASP A 103 7.93 15.53 6.78
CA ASP A 103 7.74 14.41 5.86
C ASP A 103 8.55 14.57 4.57
N LYS A 104 9.84 14.90 4.70
CA LYS A 104 10.78 15.18 3.60
C LYS A 104 11.91 14.17 3.53
N GLY A 105 12.58 14.16 2.37
CA GLY A 105 13.75 13.33 2.13
C GLY A 105 13.41 11.90 1.68
N PRO A 106 14.40 11.01 1.66
CA PRO A 106 14.20 9.63 1.24
C PRO A 106 13.42 8.82 2.27
N ASN A 107 12.78 7.74 1.81
CA ASN A 107 12.19 6.74 2.69
C ASN A 107 13.28 6.01 3.48
N THR A 108 12.97 5.70 4.72
CA THR A 108 13.81 4.89 5.64
C THR A 108 13.07 3.62 6.03
N GLY A 109 13.66 2.81 6.89
CA GLY A 109 13.00 1.68 7.54
C GLY A 109 11.98 2.07 8.63
N GLY A 110 11.85 3.35 8.90
CA GLY A 110 10.99 3.95 9.92
C GLY A 110 11.80 4.81 10.91
N MET A 111 11.33 6.03 11.14
CA MET A 111 11.93 6.99 12.09
C MET A 111 11.22 6.99 13.43
N GLY A 112 10.12 6.27 13.54
CA GLY A 112 9.28 6.14 14.71
C GLY A 112 7.82 5.97 14.33
N SER A 113 6.99 5.57 15.28
CA SER A 113 5.56 5.42 15.09
C SER A 113 4.82 5.87 16.36
N TYR A 114 3.56 6.21 16.20
CA TYR A 114 2.72 6.61 17.34
C TYR A 114 1.28 6.11 17.18
N SER A 115 0.62 6.01 18.33
CA SER A 115 -0.83 5.86 18.48
C SER A 115 -1.27 6.75 19.65
N CYS A 116 -2.50 7.26 19.62
CA CYS A 116 -3.02 8.03 20.75
C CYS A 116 -3.53 7.12 21.88
N ALA A 117 -3.82 7.70 23.05
CA ALA A 117 -4.27 6.96 24.23
C ALA A 117 -5.62 6.24 24.02
N ASP A 118 -6.44 6.72 23.11
CA ASP A 118 -7.70 6.11 22.67
C ASP A 118 -7.51 5.04 21.58
N HIS A 119 -6.26 4.70 21.25
CA HIS A 119 -5.85 3.76 20.21
C HIS A 119 -6.22 4.18 18.77
N LEU A 120 -6.50 5.46 18.58
CA LEU A 120 -6.82 6.07 17.30
C LEU A 120 -5.68 6.97 16.82
N LEU A 121 -5.94 7.70 15.74
CA LEU A 121 -5.06 8.76 15.22
C LEU A 121 -5.88 10.04 15.03
N PRO A 122 -5.30 11.24 15.25
CA PRO A 122 -6.05 12.50 15.29
C PRO A 122 -6.79 12.84 13.98
N PHE A 123 -6.31 12.32 12.87
CA PHE A 123 -6.89 12.58 11.55
C PHE A 123 -7.91 11.52 11.10
N LEU A 124 -8.15 10.45 11.87
CA LEU A 124 -9.09 9.40 11.51
C LEU A 124 -10.44 9.60 12.19
N SER A 125 -11.51 9.47 11.42
CA SER A 125 -12.86 9.33 11.95
C SER A 125 -13.16 7.87 12.32
N ALA A 126 -14.15 7.65 13.19
CA ALA A 126 -14.61 6.30 13.52
C ALA A 126 -15.03 5.51 12.26
N GLU A 127 -15.68 6.18 11.31
CA GLU A 127 -16.08 5.58 10.03
C GLU A 127 -14.87 5.10 9.20
N ALA A 128 -13.78 5.87 9.18
CA ALA A 128 -12.55 5.48 8.48
C ALA A 128 -11.92 4.23 9.12
N VAL A 129 -11.96 4.15 10.44
CA VAL A 129 -11.49 2.98 11.20
C VAL A 129 -12.33 1.75 10.87
N GLU A 130 -13.65 1.86 10.89
CA GLU A 130 -14.57 0.75 10.55
C GLU A 130 -14.34 0.27 9.12
N LYS A 131 -14.13 1.18 8.17
CA LYS A 131 -13.78 0.82 6.78
C LYS A 131 -12.46 0.05 6.70
N ALA A 132 -11.43 0.48 7.41
CA ALA A 132 -10.14 -0.22 7.44
C ALA A 132 -10.27 -1.63 8.02
N GLN A 133 -11.02 -1.77 9.12
CA GLN A 133 -11.32 -3.08 9.72
C GLN A 133 -12.10 -3.99 8.75
N ALA A 134 -13.07 -3.43 8.05
CA ALA A 134 -13.86 -4.16 7.05
C ALA A 134 -12.99 -4.64 5.87
N ILE A 135 -12.03 -3.83 5.42
CA ILE A 135 -11.06 -4.20 4.37
C ILE A 135 -10.20 -5.37 4.85
N ASN A 136 -9.60 -5.30 6.06
CA ASN A 136 -8.81 -6.39 6.61
C ASN A 136 -9.63 -7.68 6.71
N LYS A 137 -10.87 -7.60 7.17
CA LYS A 137 -11.79 -8.74 7.23
C LYS A 137 -12.08 -9.32 5.85
N ALA A 138 -12.36 -8.49 4.87
CA ALA A 138 -12.62 -8.92 3.50
C ALA A 138 -11.41 -9.63 2.87
N CYS A 139 -10.19 -9.16 3.15
CA CYS A 139 -8.96 -9.81 2.70
C CYS A 139 -8.80 -11.22 3.29
N VAL A 140 -9.04 -11.39 4.59
CA VAL A 140 -8.94 -12.72 5.23
C VAL A 140 -9.99 -13.69 4.69
N LEU A 141 -11.22 -13.21 4.46
CA LEU A 141 -12.27 -14.05 3.87
C LEU A 141 -11.91 -14.47 2.43
N ALA A 142 -11.42 -13.52 1.61
CA ALA A 142 -10.98 -13.82 0.26
C ALA A 142 -9.80 -14.80 0.21
N LEU A 143 -8.86 -14.70 1.16
CA LEU A 143 -7.77 -15.68 1.30
C LEU A 143 -8.30 -17.06 1.67
N LYS A 144 -9.27 -17.14 2.60
CA LYS A 144 -9.92 -18.42 2.97
C LYS A 144 -10.59 -19.07 1.76
N ASP A 145 -11.33 -18.28 0.97
CA ASP A 145 -12.00 -18.78 -0.22
C ASP A 145 -11.01 -19.25 -1.30
N ALA A 146 -9.89 -18.53 -1.47
CA ALA A 146 -8.88 -18.86 -2.48
C ALA A 146 -7.99 -20.05 -2.11
N LEU A 147 -7.66 -20.20 -0.83
CA LEU A 147 -6.69 -21.19 -0.33
C LEU A 147 -7.37 -22.44 0.27
N GLY A 148 -8.68 -22.38 0.52
CA GLY A 148 -9.45 -23.45 1.17
C GLY A 148 -9.24 -23.55 2.69
N GLU A 149 -8.35 -22.72 3.25
CA GLU A 149 -8.09 -22.63 4.68
C GLU A 149 -7.91 -21.19 5.13
N GLY A 150 -8.24 -20.91 6.39
CA GLY A 150 -8.16 -19.57 6.96
C GLY A 150 -6.72 -19.15 7.28
N PHE A 151 -6.37 -17.91 6.95
CA PHE A 151 -5.08 -17.32 7.29
C PHE A 151 -4.89 -17.27 8.82
N LYS A 152 -3.76 -17.75 9.30
CA LYS A 152 -3.36 -17.69 10.73
C LYS A 152 -2.08 -16.90 10.87
N GLY A 153 -2.12 -15.85 11.68
CA GLY A 153 -0.97 -14.99 11.90
C GLY A 153 -1.34 -13.53 12.10
N ILE A 154 -0.42 -12.63 11.78
CA ILE A 154 -0.63 -11.18 11.85
C ILE A 154 -0.82 -10.66 10.42
N LEU A 155 -2.01 -10.15 10.14
CA LEU A 155 -2.28 -9.42 8.91
C LEU A 155 -1.83 -7.97 9.07
N TYR A 156 -0.95 -7.50 8.19
CA TYR A 156 -0.57 -6.10 8.09
C TYR A 156 -1.47 -5.41 7.06
N GLY A 157 -2.26 -4.46 7.51
CA GLY A 157 -3.06 -3.58 6.66
C GLY A 157 -2.42 -2.19 6.58
N GLY A 158 -1.83 -1.86 5.42
CA GLY A 158 -1.42 -0.50 5.10
C GLY A 158 -2.58 0.23 4.43
N HIS A 159 -3.02 1.34 5.00
CA HIS A 159 -4.18 2.11 4.56
C HIS A 159 -3.80 3.55 4.25
N ALA A 160 -4.55 4.18 3.34
CA ALA A 160 -4.50 5.62 3.12
C ALA A 160 -5.91 6.20 3.27
N ARG A 161 -6.04 7.25 4.08
CA ARG A 161 -7.26 8.05 4.14
C ARG A 161 -7.28 8.97 2.92
N THR A 162 -7.98 8.56 1.90
CA THR A 162 -8.33 9.43 0.76
C THR A 162 -9.54 10.26 1.14
N GLY A 163 -9.53 11.56 0.85
CA GLY A 163 -10.54 12.55 1.24
C GLY A 163 -11.95 12.22 0.83
#